data_920185318db004d0063ee1b828f56f0d
#
_entry.id   920185318db004d0063ee1b828f56f0d
#
_cell.length_a   1.000
_cell.length_b   1.000
_cell.length_c   1.000
_cell.angle_alpha   90.00
_cell.angle_beta   90.00
_cell.angle_gamma   90.00
#
_symmetry.space_group_name_H-M   'P 1'
#
loop_
_entity.id
_entity.type
_entity.pdbx_description
1 polymer ?
#
loop_
_entity_poly.entity_id
_entity_poly.type
_entity_poly.pdbx_seq_one_letter_code
_entity_poly.pdbx_strand_id
1 'polypeptide(L)'
;ASMVMKNWYGLLGGRRNIFHQDIHTIIMELAMMVSPSLVILDGTTTMMSNGPTGGSLSDLKQTSTMIVGTDQVAVDAFGATLLEKTLNDLPFIGMAEAAGLGTADYRSLNPVMVEI
;
A
#
# COMPACT_ATOMS: atom_id res chain seq x y z
N ALA A 1 2.38 6.15 2.81
CA ALA A 1 1.63 5.75 1.62
C ALA A 1 0.31 5.10 2.00
N SER A 2 -0.76 5.55 1.38
CA SER A 2 -2.10 5.01 1.60
C SER A 2 -2.44 4.09 0.43
N MET A 3 -2.10 2.82 0.60
CA MET A 3 -2.33 1.78 -0.39
C MET A 3 -3.17 0.66 0.24
N VAL A 4 -3.00 -0.59 -0.19
CA VAL A 4 -3.86 -1.70 0.22
C VAL A 4 -3.84 -1.92 1.75
N MET A 5 -2.67 -2.16 2.33
CA MET A 5 -2.61 -2.50 3.75
C MET A 5 -3.02 -1.34 4.65
N LYS A 6 -2.59 -0.13 4.35
CA LYS A 6 -3.00 1.04 5.15
C LYS A 6 -4.48 1.34 5.04
N ASN A 7 -5.13 0.90 3.98
CA ASN A 7 -6.58 1.10 3.81
C ASN A 7 -7.39 0.48 4.95
N TRP A 8 -6.91 -0.62 5.55
CA TRP A 8 -7.57 -1.25 6.68
C TRP A 8 -7.67 -0.34 7.90
N TYR A 9 -6.78 0.65 7.99
CA TYR A 9 -6.83 1.64 9.07
C TYR A 9 -8.17 2.38 9.11
N GLY A 10 -8.84 2.53 7.98
CA GLY A 10 -10.16 3.13 7.89
C GLY A 10 -11.25 2.35 8.62
N LEU A 11 -11.02 1.07 8.95
CA LEU A 11 -11.97 0.25 9.69
C LEU A 11 -11.94 0.52 11.20
N LEU A 12 -10.92 1.21 11.70
CA LEU A 12 -10.78 1.51 13.11
C LEU A 12 -11.78 2.60 13.52
N GLY A 13 -12.46 2.36 14.63
CA GLY A 13 -13.32 3.35 15.27
C GLY A 13 -12.59 4.13 16.35
N GLY A 14 -13.30 5.06 16.99
CA GLY A 14 -12.78 5.80 18.13
C GLY A 14 -11.67 6.80 17.79
N ARG A 15 -10.71 6.94 18.69
CA ARG A 15 -9.61 7.91 18.57
C ARG A 15 -8.45 7.32 17.77
N ARG A 16 -8.60 7.23 16.46
CA ARG A 16 -7.61 6.61 15.58
C ARG A 16 -6.24 7.28 15.59
N ASN A 17 -6.18 8.57 15.84
CA ASN A 17 -4.92 9.33 15.83
C ASN A 17 -3.93 8.90 16.92
N ILE A 18 -4.35 8.25 17.98
CA ILE A 18 -3.40 7.70 18.96
C ILE A 18 -2.55 6.57 18.38
N PHE A 19 -3.03 5.88 17.34
CA PHE A 19 -2.31 4.80 16.68
C PHE A 19 -1.25 5.30 15.68
N HIS A 20 -1.23 6.58 15.37
CA HIS A 20 -0.22 7.15 14.46
C HIS A 20 1.19 7.15 15.05
N GLN A 21 1.35 6.98 16.35
CA GLN A 21 2.66 6.93 17.00
C GLN A 21 3.48 5.72 16.55
N ASP A 22 2.82 4.61 16.18
CA ASP A 22 3.46 3.40 15.67
C ASP A 22 2.66 2.89 14.47
N ILE A 23 2.54 3.74 13.47
CA ILE A 23 1.66 3.51 12.32
C ILE A 23 2.05 2.26 11.52
N HIS A 24 3.35 1.98 11.40
CA HIS A 24 3.81 0.84 10.59
C HIS A 24 3.43 -0.49 11.24
N THR A 25 3.61 -0.62 12.56
CA THR A 25 3.19 -1.83 13.29
C THR A 25 1.68 -2.00 13.22
N ILE A 26 0.92 -0.93 13.39
CA ILE A 26 -0.55 -0.99 13.34
C ILE A 26 -1.04 -1.39 11.95
N ILE A 27 -0.44 -0.87 10.89
CA ILE A 27 -0.79 -1.28 9.52
C ILE A 27 -0.56 -2.77 9.33
N MET A 28 0.59 -3.28 9.78
CA MET A 28 0.92 -4.70 9.67
C MET A 28 -0.05 -5.55 10.46
N GLU A 29 -0.38 -5.18 11.70
CA GLU A 29 -1.31 -5.92 12.54
C GLU A 29 -2.72 -5.95 11.95
N LEU A 30 -3.19 -4.83 11.41
CA LEU A 30 -4.49 -4.78 10.72
C LEU A 30 -4.51 -5.71 9.50
N ALA A 31 -3.43 -5.73 8.74
CA ALA A 31 -3.31 -6.62 7.59
C ALA A 31 -3.32 -8.09 8.01
N MET A 32 -2.83 -8.43 9.21
CA MET A 32 -2.94 -9.79 9.77
C MET A 32 -4.37 -10.18 10.08
N MET A 33 -5.20 -9.23 10.46
CA MET A 33 -6.59 -9.47 10.86
C MET A 33 -7.53 -9.62 9.66
N VAL A 34 -7.14 -9.13 8.50
CA VAL A 34 -7.98 -9.12 7.30
C VAL A 34 -7.26 -9.87 6.18
N SER A 35 -7.92 -10.90 5.64
CA SER A 35 -7.38 -11.71 4.53
C SER A 35 -8.29 -11.54 3.32
N PRO A 36 -8.03 -10.52 2.48
CA PRO A 36 -8.86 -10.29 1.30
C PRO A 36 -8.66 -11.41 0.27
N SER A 37 -9.73 -11.78 -0.43
CA SER A 37 -9.64 -12.73 -1.54
C SER A 37 -9.02 -12.09 -2.78
N LEU A 38 -9.19 -10.78 -2.94
CA LEU A 38 -8.67 -10.02 -4.06
C LEU A 38 -8.42 -8.58 -3.61
N VAL A 39 -7.33 -7.99 -4.07
CA VAL A 39 -7.04 -6.58 -3.85
C VAL A 39 -6.83 -5.89 -5.19
N ILE A 40 -7.31 -4.67 -5.29
CA ILE A 40 -7.16 -3.83 -6.47
C ILE A 40 -6.61 -2.49 -6.00
N LEU A 41 -5.43 -2.13 -6.50
CA LEU A 41 -4.82 -0.83 -6.25
C LEU A 41 -4.98 0.03 -7.50
N ASP A 42 -5.74 1.10 -7.36
CA ASP A 42 -5.91 2.09 -8.42
C ASP A 42 -4.77 3.11 -8.35
N GLY A 43 -3.83 2.99 -9.25
CA GLY A 43 -2.71 3.90 -9.41
C GLY A 43 -2.83 4.75 -10.67
N THR A 44 -4.04 5.04 -11.10
CA THR A 44 -4.25 5.89 -12.29
C THR A 44 -3.65 7.28 -12.08
N THR A 45 -3.92 7.88 -10.93
CA THR A 45 -3.32 9.15 -10.52
C THR A 45 -2.81 9.01 -9.10
N THR A 46 -1.55 9.31 -8.87
CA THR A 46 -0.91 9.18 -7.55
C THR A 46 -0.55 10.53 -6.99
N MET A 47 -0.74 10.69 -5.69
CA MET A 47 -0.33 11.89 -4.97
C MET A 47 1.09 11.70 -4.45
N MET A 48 2.04 12.40 -5.04
CA MET A 48 3.46 12.21 -4.78
C MET A 48 3.91 12.90 -3.49
N SER A 49 3.21 13.97 -3.07
CA SER A 49 3.53 14.75 -1.88
C SER A 49 2.27 15.37 -1.27
N ASN A 50 2.36 15.79 0.00
CA ASN A 50 1.28 16.50 0.73
C ASN A 50 -0.04 15.72 0.85
N GLY A 51 0.00 14.40 0.73
CA GLY A 51 -1.18 13.58 0.87
C GLY A 51 -1.42 13.06 2.30
N PRO A 52 -2.56 12.42 2.54
CA PRO A 52 -3.61 12.11 1.55
C PRO A 52 -4.62 13.23 1.33
N THR A 53 -4.66 14.25 2.18
CA THR A 53 -5.59 15.37 2.09
C THR A 53 -4.83 16.69 2.08
N GLY A 54 -5.34 17.67 1.37
CA GLY A 54 -4.65 18.94 1.14
C GLY A 54 -3.77 18.89 -0.11
N GLY A 55 -2.78 19.74 -0.19
CA GLY A 55 -1.91 19.82 -1.35
C GLY A 55 -2.58 20.49 -2.55
N SER A 56 -1.97 20.37 -3.70
CA SER A 56 -2.41 20.99 -4.94
C SER A 56 -2.35 19.99 -6.09
N LEU A 57 -2.87 20.38 -7.25
CA LEU A 57 -2.81 19.54 -8.45
C LEU A 57 -1.37 19.24 -8.88
N SER A 58 -0.41 20.12 -8.55
CA SER A 58 1.01 19.88 -8.83
C SER A 58 1.61 18.72 -8.03
N ASP A 59 0.96 18.27 -6.96
CA ASP A 59 1.39 17.12 -6.18
C ASP A 59 0.96 15.79 -6.81
N LEU A 60 0.13 15.81 -7.84
CA LEU A 60 -0.40 14.64 -8.52
C LEU A 60 0.47 14.24 -9.70
N LYS A 61 0.58 12.94 -9.93
CA LYS A 61 1.25 12.36 -11.09
C LYS A 61 0.32 11.36 -11.76
N GLN A 62 0.22 11.44 -13.09
CA GLN A 62 -0.51 10.45 -13.88
C GLN A 62 0.35 9.19 -13.99
N THR A 63 0.01 8.14 -13.28
CA THR A 63 0.75 6.89 -13.30
C THR A 63 0.05 5.80 -14.11
N SER A 64 -1.20 6.00 -14.44
CA SER A 64 -1.99 5.20 -15.41
C SER A 64 -1.83 3.69 -15.23
N THR A 65 -1.83 3.23 -13.98
CA THR A 65 -1.57 1.83 -13.63
C THR A 65 -2.62 1.34 -12.66
N MET A 66 -3.11 0.13 -12.89
CA MET A 66 -3.90 -0.61 -11.89
C MET A 66 -3.17 -1.91 -11.57
N ILE A 67 -3.17 -2.26 -10.29
CA ILE A 67 -2.53 -3.49 -9.81
C ILE A 67 -3.59 -4.35 -9.16
N VAL A 68 -3.69 -5.61 -9.60
CA VAL A 68 -4.67 -6.57 -9.10
C VAL A 68 -3.92 -7.81 -8.60
N GLY A 69 -4.28 -8.31 -7.43
CA GLY A 69 -3.65 -9.51 -6.91
C GLY A 69 -4.33 -10.05 -5.67
N THR A 70 -3.81 -11.15 -5.18
CA THR A 70 -4.28 -11.81 -3.95
C THR A 70 -3.32 -11.62 -2.79
N ASP A 71 -2.10 -11.14 -3.07
CA ASP A 71 -1.06 -10.89 -2.06
C ASP A 71 -0.98 -9.38 -1.80
N GLN A 72 -1.52 -8.94 -0.66
CA GLN A 72 -1.58 -7.51 -0.33
C GLN A 72 -0.18 -6.91 -0.12
N VAL A 73 0.80 -7.70 0.32
CA VAL A 73 2.19 -7.25 0.47
C VAL A 73 2.82 -7.00 -0.89
N ALA A 74 2.64 -7.92 -1.83
CA ALA A 74 3.17 -7.79 -3.19
C ALA A 74 2.54 -6.62 -3.92
N VAL A 75 1.23 -6.42 -3.80
CA VAL A 75 0.53 -5.29 -4.43
C VAL A 75 1.05 -3.97 -3.89
N ASP A 76 1.25 -3.85 -2.58
CA ASP A 76 1.81 -2.63 -1.99
C ASP A 76 3.29 -2.42 -2.36
N ALA A 77 4.07 -3.50 -2.45
CA ALA A 77 5.46 -3.40 -2.89
C ALA A 77 5.55 -2.88 -4.34
N PHE A 78 4.67 -3.36 -5.22
CA PHE A 78 4.58 -2.85 -6.59
C PHE A 78 4.08 -1.40 -6.59
N GLY A 79 3.05 -1.11 -5.80
CA GLY A 79 2.49 0.24 -5.68
C GLY A 79 3.52 1.27 -5.19
N ALA A 80 4.44 0.86 -4.34
CA ALA A 80 5.52 1.73 -3.87
C ALA A 80 6.35 2.28 -5.02
N THR A 81 6.54 1.51 -6.09
CA THR A 81 7.27 1.97 -7.28
C THR A 81 6.54 3.11 -7.99
N LEU A 82 5.21 3.12 -7.99
CA LEU A 82 4.42 4.21 -8.57
C LEU A 82 4.60 5.51 -7.79
N LEU A 83 4.84 5.40 -6.48
CA LEU A 83 5.11 6.53 -5.59
C LEU A 83 6.59 6.92 -5.56
N GLU A 84 7.43 6.22 -6.33
CA GLU A 84 8.89 6.41 -6.32
C GLU A 84 9.48 6.21 -4.91
N LYS A 85 8.90 5.28 -4.15
CA LYS A 85 9.33 4.92 -2.79
C LYS A 85 10.05 3.58 -2.80
N THR A 86 11.01 3.45 -1.88
CA THR A 86 11.68 2.18 -1.61
C THR A 86 10.97 1.46 -0.46
N LEU A 87 11.30 0.19 -0.25
CA LEU A 87 10.78 -0.56 0.90
C LEU A 87 11.26 0.04 2.23
N ASN A 88 12.44 0.65 2.25
CA ASN A 88 12.93 1.35 3.45
C ASN A 88 12.08 2.58 3.80
N ASP A 89 11.49 3.22 2.81
CA ASP A 89 10.57 4.34 3.03
C ASP A 89 9.22 3.89 3.59
N LEU A 90 8.88 2.63 3.42
CA LEU A 90 7.60 2.05 3.80
C LEU A 90 7.82 0.79 4.67
N PRO A 91 8.27 0.95 5.92
CA PRO A 91 8.63 -0.18 6.79
C PRO A 91 7.52 -1.21 6.99
N PHE A 92 6.24 -0.81 6.92
CA PHE A 92 5.13 -1.74 7.12
C PHE A 92 5.13 -2.89 6.09
N ILE A 93 5.65 -2.67 4.88
CA ILE A 93 5.71 -3.70 3.84
C ILE A 93 6.68 -4.81 4.27
N GLY A 94 7.89 -4.46 4.68
CA GLY A 94 8.86 -5.45 5.17
C GLY A 94 8.42 -6.15 6.44
N MET A 95 7.75 -5.42 7.34
CA MET A 95 7.20 -5.99 8.57
C MET A 95 6.12 -7.03 8.25
N ALA A 96 5.23 -6.74 7.30
CA ALA A 96 4.19 -7.66 6.87
C ALA A 96 4.77 -8.91 6.19
N GLU A 97 5.81 -8.75 5.37
CA GLU A 97 6.52 -9.87 4.78
C GLU A 97 7.15 -10.76 5.86
N ALA A 98 7.82 -10.16 6.84
CA ALA A 98 8.43 -10.89 7.95
C ALA A 98 7.38 -11.63 8.81
N ALA A 99 6.17 -11.11 8.89
CA ALA A 99 5.06 -11.73 9.60
C ALA A 99 4.38 -12.84 8.79
N GLY A 100 4.82 -13.11 7.57
CA GLY A 100 4.29 -14.18 6.73
C GLY A 100 3.02 -13.84 5.97
N LEU A 101 2.69 -12.54 5.83
CA LEU A 101 1.45 -12.11 5.16
C LEU A 101 1.54 -12.15 3.64
N GLY A 102 2.74 -12.22 3.08
CA GLY A 102 2.96 -12.24 1.65
C GLY A 102 4.42 -11.94 1.33
N THR A 103 4.72 -11.63 0.06
CA THR A 103 6.08 -11.33 -0.37
C THR A 103 6.19 -9.93 -0.95
N ALA A 104 7.21 -9.18 -0.52
CA ALA A 104 7.57 -7.91 -1.12
C ALA A 104 8.25 -8.09 -2.49
N ASP A 105 8.78 -9.29 -2.78
CA ASP A 105 9.33 -9.63 -4.08
C ASP A 105 8.19 -10.01 -5.04
N TYR A 106 7.43 -9.01 -5.48
CA TYR A 106 6.29 -9.23 -6.37
C TYR A 106 6.69 -9.84 -7.71
N ARG A 107 7.94 -9.66 -8.14
CA ARG A 107 8.44 -10.24 -9.40
C ARG A 107 8.50 -11.75 -9.35
N SER A 108 8.72 -12.34 -8.18
CA SER A 108 8.72 -13.79 -8.01
C SER A 108 7.35 -14.42 -8.24
N LEU A 109 6.28 -13.64 -8.20
CA LEU A 109 4.92 -14.07 -8.48
C LEU A 109 4.58 -14.06 -9.97
N ASN A 110 5.53 -13.69 -10.83
CA ASN A 110 5.39 -13.63 -12.30
C ASN A 110 4.17 -12.78 -12.72
N PRO A 111 4.13 -11.48 -12.37
CA PRO A 111 3.00 -10.64 -12.71
C PRO A 111 2.81 -10.54 -14.23
N VAL A 112 1.55 -10.57 -14.65
CA VAL A 112 1.21 -10.39 -16.06
C VAL A 112 1.01 -8.90 -16.29
N MET A 113 1.77 -8.35 -17.24
CA MET A 113 1.69 -6.95 -17.63
C MET A 113 0.84 -6.82 -18.89
N VAL A 114 -0.20 -5.98 -18.83
CA VAL A 114 -1.08 -5.72 -19.98
C VAL A 114 -1.09 -4.22 -20.22
N GLU A 115 -0.78 -3.81 -21.43
CA GLU A 115 -0.94 -2.44 -21.89
C GLU A 115 -2.22 -2.31 -22.72
N ILE A 116 -2.94 -1.22 -22.45
CA ILE A 116 -4.18 -0.92 -23.16
C ILE A 116 -3.98 0.26 -24.09
#